data_eac8937c1c925a3c0362d2ee9dee2587
#
_entry.id   eac8937c1c925a3c0362d2ee9dee2587
#
_cell.length_a   1.000
_cell.length_b   1.000
_cell.length_c   1.000
_cell.angle_alpha   90.00
_cell.angle_beta   90.00
_cell.angle_gamma   90.00
#
_symmetry.space_group_name_H-M   'P 1'
#
loop_
_entity.id
_entity.type
_entity.pdbx_description
1 polymer ?
#
loop_
_entity_poly.entity_id
_entity_poly.type
_entity_poly.pdbx_seq_one_letter_code
_entity_poly.pdbx_strand_id
1 'polypeptide(L)'
;ISSYLKLSKKYNAKIKYIFETHFHADFVSGHLTLANKTGASIVYGPNADPEFKAIIAKDNEVFEIGNITLTLIHTPGHTLESSSYLLKDEQGKDNCIFTGDTLFLGDVGIPDVAQRYMGVSKEELAGILYDSINNKIKPLSGDILVYPGHGAGSACGKNMMKETVDTLKNQKKINYSLNGSFSKDDFIKELTDDLPVPPTYFPSNVKLNQEGYKDFDIVLKKSLNPLSLNDFKSLSKNDDTVILDVRDQDVFKQGFIPGSIFIGLKGGFAPWVGSVVKDINTKILVVCEKDFEVETITRLSRVGFDNVLGYLKDGFDVWKKSNEKIDSVKSILPLNLKEIIDSDISLIDVRSKLEREKGLLKNSINIPLNDFDTNTLIKSDTYYIHCAGGYRSMIACSLLKRLGFSSLFDISGGFADIRKVNLKIN
;
A
#
# COMPACT_ATOMS: atom_id res chain seq x y z
N ILE A 1 15.17 3.51 -6.77
CA ILE A 1 16.66 3.46 -6.78
C ILE A 1 17.21 4.13 -8.03
N SER A 2 16.74 3.73 -9.22
CA SER A 2 17.23 4.26 -10.49
C SER A 2 17.20 5.80 -10.59
N SER A 3 16.20 6.44 -10.01
CA SER A 3 16.08 7.91 -9.99
C SER A 3 17.22 8.56 -9.19
N TYR A 4 17.57 8.01 -8.03
CA TYR A 4 18.68 8.51 -7.21
C TYR A 4 20.03 8.34 -7.92
N LEU A 5 20.24 7.19 -8.56
CA LEU A 5 21.47 6.94 -9.33
C LEU A 5 21.59 7.88 -10.55
N LYS A 6 20.47 8.16 -11.23
CA LYS A 6 20.43 9.15 -12.33
C LYS A 6 20.77 10.56 -11.85
N LEU A 7 20.22 10.98 -10.70
CA LEU A 7 20.50 12.29 -10.10
C LEU A 7 21.96 12.39 -9.66
N SER A 8 22.50 11.39 -8.97
CA SER A 8 23.92 11.31 -8.58
C SER A 8 24.82 11.50 -9.79
N LYS A 9 24.55 10.77 -10.89
CA LYS A 9 25.31 10.91 -12.15
C LYS A 9 25.14 12.30 -12.78
N LYS A 10 23.90 12.82 -12.83
CA LYS A 10 23.59 14.14 -13.43
C LYS A 10 24.35 15.26 -12.73
N TYR A 11 24.47 15.22 -11.42
CA TYR A 11 25.14 16.26 -10.64
C TYR A 11 26.61 15.93 -10.31
N ASN A 12 27.16 14.84 -10.86
CA ASN A 12 28.50 14.34 -10.54
C ASN A 12 28.75 14.27 -9.02
N ALA A 13 27.74 13.84 -8.29
CA ALA A 13 27.73 13.77 -6.84
C ALA A 13 27.69 12.31 -6.37
N LYS A 14 28.27 12.03 -5.18
CA LYS A 14 28.20 10.72 -4.54
C LYS A 14 27.06 10.71 -3.51
N ILE A 15 26.31 9.62 -3.46
CA ILE A 15 25.36 9.37 -2.37
C ILE A 15 26.20 8.95 -1.16
N LYS A 16 26.22 9.77 -0.11
CA LYS A 16 27.02 9.54 1.11
C LYS A 16 26.22 8.78 2.16
N TYR A 17 24.96 9.15 2.33
CA TYR A 17 24.06 8.59 3.33
C TYR A 17 22.72 8.21 2.72
N ILE A 18 22.07 7.23 3.33
CA ILE A 18 20.68 6.83 3.09
C ILE A 18 20.01 6.92 4.45
N PHE A 19 19.14 7.91 4.63
CA PHE A 19 18.45 8.15 5.89
C PHE A 19 17.08 7.47 5.83
N GLU A 20 16.82 6.56 6.76
CA GLU A 20 15.53 5.93 6.98
C GLU A 20 14.89 6.54 8.23
N THR A 21 13.63 6.88 8.16
CA THR A 21 12.88 7.47 9.28
C THR A 21 12.45 6.41 10.29
N HIS A 22 12.11 5.23 9.80
CA HIS A 22 11.64 4.06 10.57
C HIS A 22 11.67 2.80 9.68
N PHE A 23 11.38 1.64 10.25
CA PHE A 23 11.15 0.43 9.45
C PHE A 23 9.73 0.48 8.84
N HIS A 24 9.65 0.73 7.54
CA HIS A 24 8.39 0.84 6.82
C HIS A 24 7.59 -0.46 6.83
N ALA A 25 6.29 -0.36 7.03
CA ALA A 25 5.38 -1.50 6.97
C ALA A 25 4.69 -1.63 5.61
N ASP A 26 4.44 -0.52 4.94
CA ASP A 26 3.65 -0.45 3.71
C ASP A 26 4.45 -0.83 2.45
N PHE A 27 5.79 -0.79 2.50
CA PHE A 27 6.66 -1.24 1.41
C PHE A 27 8.03 -1.73 1.90
N VAL A 28 8.71 -2.53 1.07
CA VAL A 28 10.12 -2.86 1.24
C VAL A 28 10.97 -1.70 0.70
N SER A 29 11.69 -1.02 1.60
CA SER A 29 12.55 0.12 1.25
C SER A 29 13.75 -0.32 0.39
N GLY A 30 14.20 0.56 -0.49
CA GLY A 30 15.33 0.26 -1.39
C GLY A 30 16.72 0.50 -0.78
N HIS A 31 16.84 0.72 0.51
CA HIS A 31 18.07 1.16 1.19
C HIS A 31 19.25 0.20 1.00
N LEU A 32 19.05 -1.11 1.15
CA LEU A 32 20.12 -2.09 0.98
C LEU A 32 20.67 -2.13 -0.45
N THR A 33 19.76 -2.20 -1.44
CA THR A 33 20.17 -2.21 -2.85
C THR A 33 20.86 -0.89 -3.23
N LEU A 34 20.40 0.26 -2.70
CA LEU A 34 21.05 1.54 -2.95
C LEU A 34 22.42 1.62 -2.28
N ALA A 35 22.55 1.17 -1.03
CA ALA A 35 23.80 1.11 -0.30
C ALA A 35 24.82 0.21 -1.01
N ASN A 36 24.41 -0.98 -1.45
CA ASN A 36 25.26 -1.91 -2.21
C ASN A 36 25.81 -1.31 -3.51
N LYS A 37 24.98 -0.51 -4.21
CA LYS A 37 25.38 0.13 -5.48
C LYS A 37 26.26 1.35 -5.32
N THR A 38 26.19 2.05 -4.19
CA THR A 38 26.81 3.37 -4.02
C THR A 38 27.90 3.40 -2.96
N GLY A 39 27.93 2.43 -2.07
CA GLY A 39 28.76 2.44 -0.87
C GLY A 39 28.27 3.41 0.20
N ALA A 40 27.05 3.96 0.07
CA ALA A 40 26.47 4.87 1.04
C ALA A 40 26.18 4.17 2.37
N SER A 41 26.35 4.90 3.48
CA SER A 41 25.98 4.41 4.80
C SER A 41 24.47 4.56 5.03
N ILE A 42 23.83 3.51 5.51
CA ILE A 42 22.43 3.57 5.95
C ILE A 42 22.41 4.13 7.37
N VAL A 43 21.47 5.02 7.65
CA VAL A 43 21.32 5.69 8.95
C VAL A 43 19.89 5.53 9.44
N TYR A 44 19.75 5.04 10.66
CA TYR A 44 18.52 4.99 11.44
C TYR A 44 18.64 5.80 12.72
N GLY A 45 17.54 6.13 13.34
CA GLY A 45 17.48 6.77 14.64
C GLY A 45 17.64 5.79 15.82
N PRO A 46 17.54 6.31 17.05
CA PRO A 46 17.58 5.48 18.27
C PRO A 46 16.51 4.39 18.26
N ASN A 47 16.78 3.30 18.97
CA ASN A 47 15.91 2.11 19.07
C ASN A 47 15.74 1.28 17.78
N ALA A 48 16.34 1.69 16.67
CA ALA A 48 16.40 0.81 15.51
C ALA A 48 17.39 -0.34 15.75
N ASP A 49 17.01 -1.54 15.36
CA ASP A 49 17.83 -2.76 15.49
C ASP A 49 17.85 -3.54 14.16
N PRO A 50 18.50 -3.00 13.12
CA PRO A 50 18.62 -3.68 11.83
C PRO A 50 19.64 -4.84 11.91
N GLU A 51 19.36 -5.96 11.26
CA GLU A 51 20.27 -7.11 11.17
C GLU A 51 21.41 -6.93 10.12
N PHE A 52 21.48 -5.77 9.51
CA PHE A 52 22.52 -5.39 8.56
C PHE A 52 23.31 -4.17 9.05
N LYS A 53 24.44 -3.89 8.41
CA LYS A 53 25.29 -2.77 8.81
C LYS A 53 24.59 -1.43 8.56
N ALA A 54 24.32 -0.69 9.63
CA ALA A 54 23.79 0.67 9.62
C ALA A 54 24.43 1.52 10.73
N ILE A 55 24.30 2.82 10.61
CA ILE A 55 24.62 3.78 11.67
C ILE A 55 23.35 3.96 12.49
N ILE A 56 23.38 3.66 13.77
CA ILE A 56 22.31 3.98 14.72
C ILE A 56 22.67 5.31 15.37
N ALA A 57 22.08 6.36 14.85
CA ALA A 57 22.38 7.72 15.28
C ALA A 57 21.68 8.05 16.61
N LYS A 58 22.28 8.95 17.37
CA LYS A 58 21.68 9.46 18.61
C LYS A 58 20.70 10.59 18.31
N ASP A 59 19.80 10.84 19.25
CA ASP A 59 18.96 12.04 19.20
C ASP A 59 19.83 13.31 19.14
N ASN A 60 19.50 14.23 18.24
CA ASN A 60 20.25 15.43 17.91
C ASN A 60 21.66 15.20 17.28
N GLU A 61 21.94 14.01 16.78
CA GLU A 61 23.17 13.78 16.00
C GLU A 61 23.13 14.54 14.67
N VAL A 62 24.26 15.18 14.34
CA VAL A 62 24.40 16.05 13.17
C VAL A 62 25.26 15.36 12.10
N PHE A 63 24.74 15.32 10.89
CA PHE A 63 25.42 14.80 9.70
C PHE A 63 25.78 15.96 8.78
N GLU A 64 27.07 16.15 8.53
CA GLU A 64 27.57 17.17 7.60
C GLU A 64 27.56 16.64 6.16
N ILE A 65 26.96 17.43 5.26
CA ILE A 65 26.86 17.13 3.83
C ILE A 65 27.30 18.37 3.04
N GLY A 66 28.61 18.48 2.80
CA GLY A 66 29.19 19.71 2.28
C GLY A 66 29.02 20.86 3.29
N ASN A 67 28.39 21.95 2.87
CA ASN A 67 28.18 23.13 3.71
C ASN A 67 26.82 23.11 4.45
N ILE A 68 26.00 22.08 4.25
CA ILE A 68 24.72 21.92 4.92
C ILE A 68 24.79 20.84 5.99
N THR A 69 23.85 20.87 6.93
CA THR A 69 23.76 19.84 7.96
C THR A 69 22.38 19.22 8.00
N LEU A 70 22.32 17.94 8.35
CA LEU A 70 21.09 17.21 8.63
C LEU A 70 21.14 16.72 10.08
N THR A 71 20.21 17.20 10.91
CA THR A 71 20.13 16.82 12.32
C THR A 71 19.04 15.79 12.48
N LEU A 72 19.36 14.62 13.06
CA LEU A 72 18.38 13.63 13.44
C LEU A 72 17.63 14.11 14.68
N ILE A 73 16.31 14.07 14.66
CA ILE A 73 15.44 14.31 15.80
C ILE A 73 14.67 13.02 16.05
N HIS A 74 14.90 12.36 17.17
CA HIS A 74 14.16 11.15 17.53
C HIS A 74 12.72 11.51 17.89
N THR A 75 11.76 11.05 17.12
CA THR A 75 10.33 11.37 17.23
C THR A 75 9.48 10.10 17.29
N PRO A 76 9.66 9.27 18.35
CA PRO A 76 8.90 8.02 18.50
C PRO A 76 7.40 8.24 18.63
N GLY A 77 6.63 7.19 18.31
CA GLY A 77 5.19 7.13 18.52
C GLY A 77 4.42 6.46 17.39
N HIS A 78 4.72 6.75 16.12
CA HIS A 78 4.29 5.90 15.01
C HIS A 78 4.99 4.53 15.11
N THR A 79 6.31 4.55 15.25
CA THR A 79 7.14 3.43 15.73
C THR A 79 8.06 3.93 16.84
N LEU A 80 8.72 3.01 17.59
CA LEU A 80 9.64 3.41 18.68
C LEU A 80 10.95 4.00 18.17
N GLU A 81 11.40 3.61 16.97
CA GLU A 81 12.61 4.11 16.32
C GLU A 81 12.33 5.32 15.41
N SER A 82 11.08 5.72 15.22
CA SER A 82 10.72 6.84 14.35
C SER A 82 11.53 8.08 14.61
N SER A 83 12.03 8.66 13.52
CA SER A 83 12.92 9.83 13.57
C SER A 83 12.58 10.79 12.43
N SER A 84 12.75 12.06 12.69
CA SER A 84 12.65 13.14 11.71
C SER A 84 14.04 13.72 11.44
N TYR A 85 14.23 14.34 10.28
CA TYR A 85 15.51 14.91 9.89
C TYR A 85 15.36 16.39 9.56
N LEU A 86 15.99 17.25 10.36
CA LEU A 86 16.00 18.71 10.16
C LEU A 86 17.20 19.12 9.33
N LEU A 87 16.96 19.70 8.16
CA LEU A 87 17.98 20.23 7.29
C LEU A 87 18.23 21.70 7.62
N LYS A 88 19.50 22.06 7.81
CA LYS A 88 19.96 23.44 7.92
C LYS A 88 20.77 23.81 6.70
N ASP A 89 20.58 25.02 6.26
CA ASP A 89 21.33 25.61 5.13
C ASP A 89 22.80 25.94 5.49
N GLU A 90 23.54 26.50 4.54
CA GLU A 90 24.96 26.86 4.69
C GLU A 90 25.20 27.94 5.76
N GLN A 91 24.17 28.69 6.15
CA GLN A 91 24.21 29.68 7.21
C GLN A 91 23.81 29.10 8.58
N GLY A 92 23.50 27.80 8.64
CA GLY A 92 23.04 27.12 9.85
C GLY A 92 21.58 27.42 10.20
N LYS A 93 20.82 28.02 9.28
CA LYS A 93 19.40 28.31 9.47
C LYS A 93 18.55 27.08 9.12
N ASP A 94 17.54 26.80 9.95
CA ASP A 94 16.56 25.75 9.67
C ASP A 94 15.82 26.02 8.35
N ASN A 95 15.85 25.05 7.44
CA ASN A 95 15.28 25.16 6.11
C ASN A 95 14.04 24.25 5.92
N CYS A 96 14.17 22.95 6.15
CA CYS A 96 13.07 22.02 6.06
C CYS A 96 13.26 20.83 7.00
N ILE A 97 12.16 20.10 7.24
CA ILE A 97 12.15 18.88 8.02
C ILE A 97 11.49 17.75 7.25
N PHE A 98 12.15 16.58 7.25
CA PHE A 98 11.61 15.31 6.75
C PHE A 98 11.05 14.55 7.94
N THR A 99 9.72 14.50 8.04
CA THR A 99 9.04 14.02 9.26
C THR A 99 8.72 12.54 9.24
N GLY A 100 8.95 11.85 8.11
CA GLY A 100 8.50 10.47 7.98
C GLY A 100 7.02 10.36 8.32
N ASP A 101 6.69 9.37 9.13
CA ASP A 101 5.32 9.11 9.58
C ASP A 101 5.03 9.69 10.99
N THR A 102 5.91 10.56 11.50
CA THR A 102 5.64 11.30 12.74
C THR A 102 4.58 12.38 12.51
N LEU A 103 4.73 13.17 11.46
CA LEU A 103 3.83 14.27 11.12
C LEU A 103 3.51 14.23 9.63
N PHE A 104 2.23 14.15 9.30
CA PHE A 104 1.71 14.35 7.95
C PHE A 104 1.11 15.75 7.80
N LEU A 105 0.79 16.15 6.58
CA LEU A 105 0.06 17.40 6.36
C LEU A 105 -1.41 17.20 6.73
N GLY A 106 -1.86 17.94 7.73
CA GLY A 106 -3.20 17.85 8.30
C GLY A 106 -3.44 16.67 9.24
N ASP A 107 -2.47 15.76 9.41
CA ASP A 107 -2.63 14.51 10.13
C ASP A 107 -1.30 14.06 10.78
N VAL A 108 -1.29 12.87 11.39
CA VAL A 108 -0.12 12.20 11.96
C VAL A 108 -0.15 10.70 11.62
N GLY A 109 0.98 10.02 11.77
CA GLY A 109 1.06 8.57 11.61
C GLY A 109 0.29 7.82 12.70
N ILE A 110 -0.42 6.78 12.31
CA ILE A 110 -1.16 5.93 13.25
C ILE A 110 -0.24 4.98 14.01
N PRO A 111 -0.48 4.71 15.31
CA PRO A 111 0.40 3.89 16.15
C PRO A 111 0.18 2.37 16.01
N ASP A 112 -0.80 1.93 15.21
CA ASP A 112 -1.29 0.55 15.22
C ASP A 112 -0.26 -0.49 14.76
N VAL A 113 0.65 -0.13 13.87
CA VAL A 113 1.62 -1.07 13.29
C VAL A 113 2.63 -1.53 14.34
N ALA A 114 3.21 -0.59 15.10
CA ALA A 114 4.23 -0.90 16.11
C ALA A 114 3.68 -1.69 17.30
N GLN A 115 2.43 -1.45 17.70
CA GLN A 115 1.76 -2.17 18.78
C GLN A 115 1.86 -3.69 18.65
N ARG A 116 1.70 -4.21 17.42
CA ARG A 116 1.62 -5.65 17.16
C ARG A 116 2.96 -6.37 17.31
N TYR A 117 4.06 -5.64 17.29
CA TYR A 117 5.41 -6.22 17.27
C TYR A 117 6.21 -5.98 18.54
N MET A 118 5.89 -4.92 19.30
CA MET A 118 6.72 -4.46 20.41
C MET A 118 6.07 -4.59 21.80
N GLY A 119 4.84 -5.11 21.87
CA GLY A 119 4.14 -5.30 23.14
C GLY A 119 3.74 -3.98 23.83
N VAL A 120 3.75 -2.86 23.10
CA VAL A 120 3.32 -1.53 23.58
C VAL A 120 1.91 -1.27 23.07
N SER A 121 1.02 -0.72 23.88
CA SER A 121 -0.35 -0.42 23.46
C SER A 121 -0.39 0.74 22.44
N LYS A 122 -1.46 0.79 21.63
CA LYS A 122 -1.66 1.91 20.69
C LYS A 122 -1.84 3.24 21.42
N GLU A 123 -2.42 3.21 22.61
CA GLU A 123 -2.62 4.38 23.46
C GLU A 123 -1.29 4.91 24.01
N GLU A 124 -0.39 4.00 24.43
CA GLU A 124 0.95 4.39 24.88
C GLU A 124 1.76 5.01 23.72
N LEU A 125 1.73 4.39 22.53
CA LEU A 125 2.40 4.93 21.35
C LEU A 125 1.83 6.30 20.93
N ALA A 126 0.50 6.47 20.98
CA ALA A 126 -0.14 7.74 20.69
C ALA A 126 0.28 8.82 21.70
N GLY A 127 0.40 8.47 22.98
CA GLY A 127 0.90 9.37 24.02
C GLY A 127 2.36 9.78 23.80
N ILE A 128 3.22 8.86 23.37
CA ILE A 128 4.61 9.13 23.00
C ILE A 128 4.67 10.03 21.75
N LEU A 129 3.81 9.79 20.75
CA LEU A 129 3.74 10.61 19.55
C LEU A 129 3.32 12.04 19.87
N TYR A 130 2.34 12.22 20.76
CA TYR A 130 1.94 13.55 21.24
C TYR A 130 3.12 14.31 21.84
N ASP A 131 3.90 13.66 22.70
CA ASP A 131 5.09 14.26 23.33
C ASP A 131 6.17 14.60 22.28
N SER A 132 6.41 13.71 21.31
CA SER A 132 7.34 13.94 20.20
C SER A 132 6.94 15.18 19.38
N ILE A 133 5.68 15.29 19.02
CA ILE A 133 5.17 16.39 18.20
C ILE A 133 5.23 17.71 19.00
N ASN A 134 4.73 17.73 20.23
CA ASN A 134 4.61 18.97 20.99
C ASN A 134 5.96 19.46 21.56
N ASN A 135 6.89 18.55 21.91
CA ASN A 135 8.16 18.92 22.52
C ASN A 135 9.30 19.08 21.52
N LYS A 136 9.22 18.43 20.33
CA LYS A 136 10.33 18.40 19.37
C LYS A 136 10.02 19.07 18.04
N ILE A 137 8.81 18.89 17.51
CA ILE A 137 8.42 19.45 16.20
C ILE A 137 7.80 20.86 16.37
N LYS A 138 6.84 21.01 17.27
CA LYS A 138 6.14 22.28 17.49
C LYS A 138 7.04 23.45 17.87
N PRO A 139 8.14 23.30 18.64
CA PRO A 139 9.06 24.41 18.95
C PRO A 139 9.88 24.92 17.76
N LEU A 140 10.02 24.13 16.68
CA LEU A 140 10.81 24.54 15.50
C LEU A 140 10.22 25.79 14.82
N SER A 141 11.05 26.49 14.03
CA SER A 141 10.62 27.68 13.28
C SER A 141 9.40 27.38 12.40
N GLY A 142 8.43 28.29 12.43
CA GLY A 142 7.24 28.15 11.57
C GLY A 142 7.53 28.27 10.07
N ASP A 143 8.64 28.88 9.70
CA ASP A 143 8.96 29.17 8.29
C ASP A 143 9.61 27.97 7.57
N ILE A 144 9.94 26.88 8.28
CA ILE A 144 10.49 25.67 7.66
C ILE A 144 9.42 24.91 6.87
N LEU A 145 9.87 24.23 5.81
CA LEU A 145 9.03 23.34 5.02
C LEU A 145 8.95 21.95 5.65
N VAL A 146 7.76 21.36 5.65
CA VAL A 146 7.50 19.99 6.13
C VAL A 146 7.37 19.06 4.93
N TYR A 147 8.19 18.03 4.89
CA TYR A 147 8.14 16.94 3.93
C TYR A 147 7.76 15.64 4.66
N PRO A 148 6.51 15.20 4.59
CA PRO A 148 6.05 13.98 5.23
C PRO A 148 6.49 12.72 4.47
N GLY A 149 6.41 11.55 5.12
CA GLY A 149 6.65 10.25 4.49
C GLY A 149 5.61 9.88 3.46
N HIS A 150 4.35 10.26 3.69
CA HIS A 150 3.21 9.94 2.84
C HIS A 150 2.33 11.15 2.53
N GLY A 151 1.56 11.04 1.44
CA GLY A 151 0.44 11.90 1.09
C GLY A 151 -0.91 11.19 1.23
N ALA A 152 -1.98 11.86 0.82
CA ALA A 152 -3.35 11.37 0.90
C ALA A 152 -3.52 9.97 0.29
N GLY A 153 -4.20 9.09 1.02
CA GLY A 153 -4.53 7.72 0.58
C GLY A 153 -3.60 6.63 1.09
N SER A 154 -2.55 6.96 1.87
CA SER A 154 -1.77 5.94 2.58
C SER A 154 -2.57 5.33 3.74
N ALA A 155 -2.29 4.05 4.05
CA ALA A 155 -2.85 3.35 5.19
C ALA A 155 -2.18 3.75 6.53
N CYS A 156 -1.14 4.60 6.49
CA CYS A 156 -0.39 5.03 7.67
C CYS A 156 -1.01 6.26 8.37
N GLY A 157 -2.07 6.86 7.82
CA GLY A 157 -2.80 7.99 8.41
C GLY A 157 -4.29 7.93 8.10
N LYS A 158 -5.08 8.81 8.73
CA LYS A 158 -6.55 8.84 8.60
C LYS A 158 -7.03 9.87 7.58
N ASN A 159 -6.59 11.13 7.71
CA ASN A 159 -7.16 12.29 7.02
C ASN A 159 -6.09 13.21 6.42
N MET A 160 -5.07 12.64 5.80
CA MET A 160 -3.98 13.40 5.18
C MET A 160 -4.46 14.33 4.08
N MET A 161 -3.88 15.51 4.00
CA MET A 161 -4.09 16.47 2.92
C MET A 161 -3.54 15.97 1.59
N LYS A 162 -4.00 16.58 0.48
CA LYS A 162 -3.53 16.23 -0.88
C LYS A 162 -2.18 16.85 -1.24
N GLU A 163 -1.80 17.89 -0.55
CA GLU A 163 -0.53 18.58 -0.71
C GLU A 163 0.62 17.65 -0.32
N THR A 164 1.80 17.87 -0.90
CA THR A 164 3.01 17.06 -0.63
C THR A 164 4.07 17.84 0.15
N VAL A 165 3.88 19.14 0.35
CA VAL A 165 4.74 20.02 1.11
C VAL A 165 3.92 21.21 1.63
N ASP A 166 4.23 21.64 2.85
CA ASP A 166 3.62 22.85 3.45
C ASP A 166 4.58 23.46 4.48
N THR A 167 4.29 24.67 4.96
CA THR A 167 5.06 25.31 6.03
C THR A 167 4.62 24.79 7.39
N LEU A 168 5.56 24.65 8.33
CA LEU A 168 5.21 24.29 9.70
C LEU A 168 4.28 25.33 10.36
N LYS A 169 4.39 26.59 9.97
CA LYS A 169 3.48 27.67 10.42
C LYS A 169 2.03 27.39 10.02
N ASN A 170 1.79 26.93 8.81
CA ASN A 170 0.44 26.57 8.39
C ASN A 170 -0.03 25.31 9.12
N GLN A 171 0.82 24.28 9.23
CA GLN A 171 0.49 23.08 9.97
C GLN A 171 0.17 23.34 11.45
N LYS A 172 0.88 24.26 12.11
CA LYS A 172 0.54 24.73 13.48
C LYS A 172 -0.86 25.34 13.61
N LYS A 173 -1.46 25.78 12.50
CA LYS A 173 -2.82 26.35 12.50
C LYS A 173 -3.89 25.29 12.22
N ILE A 174 -3.62 24.39 11.25
CA ILE A 174 -4.66 23.53 10.69
C ILE A 174 -4.56 22.07 11.18
N ASN A 175 -3.36 21.60 11.54
CA ASN A 175 -3.17 20.21 12.00
C ASN A 175 -3.61 20.10 13.46
N TYR A 176 -4.52 19.19 13.74
CA TYR A 176 -5.09 19.01 15.09
C TYR A 176 -4.04 18.64 16.15
N SER A 177 -2.95 17.98 15.73
CA SER A 177 -1.85 17.59 16.62
C SER A 177 -0.96 18.77 17.05
N LEU A 178 -0.98 19.88 16.31
CA LEU A 178 -0.10 21.03 16.51
C LEU A 178 -0.83 22.30 16.95
N ASN A 179 -2.11 22.44 16.60
CA ASN A 179 -2.87 23.67 16.78
C ASN A 179 -3.30 23.95 18.24
N GLY A 180 -3.09 22.96 19.13
CA GLY A 180 -3.43 23.09 20.56
C GLY A 180 -4.90 22.85 20.87
N SER A 181 -5.72 22.35 19.92
CA SER A 181 -7.14 22.07 20.14
C SER A 181 -7.38 20.85 21.00
N PHE A 182 -6.42 19.92 21.07
CA PHE A 182 -6.52 18.69 21.86
C PHE A 182 -5.60 18.70 23.07
N SER A 183 -6.11 18.23 24.21
CA SER A 183 -5.29 17.73 25.31
C SER A 183 -4.59 16.41 24.88
N LYS A 184 -3.63 15.93 25.68
CA LYS A 184 -2.98 14.65 25.40
C LYS A 184 -3.98 13.49 25.37
N ASP A 185 -4.94 13.47 26.28
CA ASP A 185 -5.97 12.42 26.36
C ASP A 185 -6.92 12.48 25.17
N ASP A 186 -7.34 13.69 24.75
CA ASP A 186 -8.17 13.86 23.55
C ASP A 186 -7.42 13.43 22.29
N PHE A 187 -6.13 13.76 22.18
CA PHE A 187 -5.30 13.33 21.06
C PHE A 187 -5.16 11.79 21.00
N ILE A 188 -4.89 11.16 22.15
CA ILE A 188 -4.80 9.69 22.22
C ILE A 188 -6.11 9.07 21.76
N LYS A 189 -7.24 9.56 22.25
CA LYS A 189 -8.56 9.07 21.86
C LYS A 189 -8.80 9.25 20.36
N GLU A 190 -8.63 10.47 19.83
CA GLU A 190 -8.83 10.76 18.39
C GLU A 190 -7.96 9.87 17.50
N LEU A 191 -6.71 9.66 17.89
CA LEU A 191 -5.76 8.90 17.08
C LEU A 191 -6.04 7.38 17.13
N THR A 192 -6.52 6.86 18.27
CA THR A 192 -6.69 5.42 18.49
C THR A 192 -8.12 4.91 18.25
N ASP A 193 -9.11 5.80 18.19
CA ASP A 193 -10.48 5.42 17.85
C ASP A 193 -10.60 5.06 16.35
N ASP A 194 -11.40 4.04 16.07
CA ASP A 194 -11.75 3.60 14.70
C ASP A 194 -10.56 3.36 13.76
N LEU A 195 -9.46 2.83 14.31
CA LEU A 195 -8.31 2.48 13.46
C LEU A 195 -8.66 1.36 12.48
N PRO A 196 -8.38 1.52 11.19
CA PRO A 196 -8.58 0.45 10.22
C PRO A 196 -7.66 -0.73 10.54
N VAL A 197 -8.12 -1.93 10.23
CA VAL A 197 -7.26 -3.12 10.32
C VAL A 197 -6.12 -2.96 9.32
N PRO A 198 -4.85 -3.00 9.75
CA PRO A 198 -3.72 -2.85 8.83
C PRO A 198 -3.66 -4.02 7.84
N PRO A 199 -3.12 -3.77 6.65
CA PRO A 199 -2.91 -4.81 5.65
C PRO A 199 -2.10 -5.99 6.21
N THR A 200 -2.47 -7.21 5.84
CA THR A 200 -1.88 -8.44 6.37
C THR A 200 -0.39 -8.62 6.05
N TYR A 201 0.12 -7.93 5.05
CA TYR A 201 1.53 -7.98 4.63
C TYR A 201 2.45 -7.01 5.39
N PHE A 202 1.91 -6.06 6.16
CA PHE A 202 2.70 -5.08 6.93
C PHE A 202 3.76 -5.74 7.82
N PRO A 203 3.43 -6.79 8.59
CA PRO A 203 4.41 -7.52 9.40
C PRO A 203 5.61 -8.02 8.62
N SER A 204 5.34 -8.61 7.48
CA SER A 204 6.38 -9.18 6.63
C SER A 204 7.29 -8.11 6.06
N ASN A 205 6.76 -6.93 5.71
CA ASN A 205 7.57 -5.83 5.22
C ASN A 205 8.43 -5.22 6.33
N VAL A 206 7.90 -5.01 7.54
CA VAL A 206 8.71 -4.57 8.69
C VAL A 206 9.87 -5.52 8.91
N LYS A 207 9.60 -6.82 8.92
CA LYS A 207 10.62 -7.86 9.07
C LYS A 207 11.67 -7.78 7.96
N LEU A 208 11.28 -7.68 6.70
CA LEU A 208 12.20 -7.53 5.57
C LEU A 208 13.05 -6.25 5.68
N ASN A 209 12.45 -5.14 6.10
CA ASN A 209 13.16 -3.88 6.28
C ASN A 209 14.12 -3.91 7.47
N GLN A 210 13.87 -4.74 8.49
CA GLN A 210 14.71 -4.92 9.66
C GLN A 210 15.79 -6.00 9.45
N GLU A 211 15.42 -7.20 8.97
CA GLU A 211 16.34 -8.33 8.81
C GLU A 211 17.15 -8.26 7.51
N GLY A 212 16.64 -7.52 6.53
CA GLY A 212 17.20 -7.45 5.19
C GLY A 212 16.41 -8.29 4.18
N TYR A 213 16.67 -8.03 2.91
CA TYR A 213 15.99 -8.64 1.78
C TYR A 213 16.98 -8.91 0.63
N LYS A 214 16.54 -9.72 -0.34
CA LYS A 214 17.33 -10.03 -1.54
C LYS A 214 17.52 -8.78 -2.39
N ASP A 215 18.71 -8.59 -2.94
CA ASP A 215 18.97 -7.47 -3.86
C ASP A 215 17.94 -7.45 -4.99
N PHE A 216 17.33 -6.28 -5.20
CA PHE A 216 16.24 -6.10 -6.16
C PHE A 216 16.64 -6.47 -7.59
N ASP A 217 17.89 -6.21 -8.02
CA ASP A 217 18.32 -6.54 -9.37
C ASP A 217 18.41 -8.07 -9.57
N ILE A 218 18.75 -8.81 -8.51
CA ILE A 218 18.75 -10.27 -8.52
C ILE A 218 17.32 -10.79 -8.64
N VAL A 219 16.40 -10.22 -7.84
CA VAL A 219 14.97 -10.58 -7.92
C VAL A 219 14.41 -10.27 -9.29
N LEU A 220 14.64 -9.06 -9.81
CA LEU A 220 14.15 -8.64 -11.11
C LEU A 220 14.68 -9.54 -12.23
N LYS A 221 16.00 -9.82 -12.24
CA LYS A 221 16.62 -10.69 -13.25
C LYS A 221 16.05 -12.10 -13.23
N LYS A 222 15.81 -12.65 -12.04
CA LYS A 222 15.20 -14.00 -11.88
C LYS A 222 13.76 -14.02 -12.36
N SER A 223 12.99 -12.99 -12.01
CA SER A 223 11.54 -12.92 -12.20
C SER A 223 11.13 -12.47 -13.61
N LEU A 224 12.00 -11.73 -14.32
CA LEU A 224 11.80 -11.37 -15.74
C LEU A 224 12.05 -12.60 -16.66
N ASN A 225 11.37 -13.69 -16.38
CA ASN A 225 11.47 -14.96 -17.09
C ASN A 225 10.26 -15.13 -18.03
N PRO A 226 10.41 -14.97 -19.36
CA PRO A 226 9.33 -15.20 -20.31
C PRO A 226 9.07 -16.70 -20.45
N LEU A 227 7.93 -17.15 -19.97
CA LEU A 227 7.53 -18.56 -20.02
C LEU A 227 6.77 -18.87 -21.32
N SER A 228 7.12 -19.98 -21.96
CA SER A 228 6.29 -20.54 -23.03
C SER A 228 4.91 -20.92 -22.49
N LEU A 229 3.90 -21.03 -23.37
CA LEU A 229 2.56 -21.47 -22.98
C LEU A 229 2.60 -22.82 -22.23
N ASN A 230 3.43 -23.77 -22.69
CA ASN A 230 3.53 -25.09 -22.09
C ASN A 230 4.18 -25.04 -20.69
N ASP A 231 5.26 -24.26 -20.53
CA ASP A 231 5.91 -24.07 -19.23
C ASP A 231 4.97 -23.38 -18.24
N PHE A 232 4.28 -22.33 -18.70
CA PHE A 232 3.30 -21.60 -17.88
C PHE A 232 2.18 -22.53 -17.40
N LYS A 233 1.60 -23.34 -18.30
CA LYS A 233 0.59 -24.36 -17.97
C LYS A 233 1.11 -25.43 -17.02
N SER A 234 2.34 -25.87 -17.19
CA SER A 234 2.95 -26.85 -16.29
C SER A 234 3.10 -26.30 -14.88
N LEU A 235 3.63 -25.08 -14.75
CA LEU A 235 3.83 -24.42 -13.46
C LEU A 235 2.51 -24.04 -12.79
N SER A 236 1.49 -23.68 -13.56
CA SER A 236 0.18 -23.27 -13.01
C SER A 236 -0.63 -24.40 -12.37
N LYS A 237 -0.23 -25.65 -12.58
CA LYS A 237 -0.87 -26.83 -11.97
C LYS A 237 -0.43 -27.08 -10.53
N ASN A 238 0.62 -26.42 -10.07
CA ASN A 238 1.09 -26.59 -8.70
C ASN A 238 0.17 -25.85 -7.72
N ASP A 239 -0.25 -26.51 -6.66
CA ASP A 239 -1.20 -25.96 -5.67
C ASP A 239 -0.67 -24.72 -4.95
N ASP A 240 0.67 -24.57 -4.83
CA ASP A 240 1.34 -23.43 -4.21
C ASP A 240 1.57 -22.25 -5.19
N THR A 241 1.03 -22.33 -6.40
CA THR A 241 1.22 -21.35 -7.46
C THR A 241 -0.07 -20.58 -7.75
N VAL A 242 0.04 -19.27 -7.82
CA VAL A 242 -1.05 -18.35 -8.15
C VAL A 242 -0.78 -17.71 -9.51
N ILE A 243 -1.79 -17.71 -10.37
CA ILE A 243 -1.79 -16.89 -11.58
C ILE A 243 -2.34 -15.52 -11.19
N LEU A 244 -1.53 -14.48 -11.31
CA LEU A 244 -1.90 -13.09 -11.08
C LEU A 244 -2.06 -12.37 -12.41
N ASP A 245 -3.28 -11.97 -12.73
CA ASP A 245 -3.59 -11.17 -13.92
C ASP A 245 -3.65 -9.70 -13.54
N VAL A 246 -2.72 -8.92 -14.09
CA VAL A 246 -2.55 -7.50 -13.74
C VAL A 246 -3.01 -6.54 -14.83
N ARG A 247 -3.66 -7.06 -15.87
CA ARG A 247 -4.22 -6.28 -16.96
C ARG A 247 -5.29 -5.29 -16.48
N ASP A 248 -5.76 -4.46 -17.40
CA ASP A 248 -6.91 -3.59 -17.13
C ASP A 248 -8.17 -4.40 -16.81
N GLN A 249 -9.01 -3.91 -15.88
CA GLN A 249 -10.23 -4.62 -15.47
C GLN A 249 -11.22 -4.86 -16.61
N ASP A 250 -11.30 -3.91 -17.56
CA ASP A 250 -12.22 -4.04 -18.70
C ASP A 250 -11.72 -5.04 -19.75
N VAL A 251 -10.41 -5.27 -19.79
CA VAL A 251 -9.78 -6.33 -20.60
C VAL A 251 -9.93 -7.68 -19.91
N PHE A 252 -9.66 -7.73 -18.60
CA PHE A 252 -9.76 -8.96 -17.79
C PHE A 252 -11.16 -9.57 -17.85
N LYS A 253 -12.22 -8.78 -17.61
CA LYS A 253 -13.61 -9.29 -17.57
C LYS A 253 -14.04 -9.95 -18.87
N GLN A 254 -13.47 -9.57 -20.02
CA GLN A 254 -13.79 -10.13 -21.34
C GLN A 254 -13.21 -11.53 -21.53
N GLY A 255 -12.12 -11.86 -20.83
CA GLY A 255 -11.51 -13.17 -20.87
C GLY A 255 -10.21 -13.24 -20.10
N PHE A 256 -10.06 -14.31 -19.31
CA PHE A 256 -8.88 -14.58 -18.50
C PHE A 256 -8.64 -16.09 -18.34
N ILE A 257 -7.43 -16.43 -17.88
CA ILE A 257 -7.06 -17.83 -17.60
C ILE A 257 -7.86 -18.32 -16.38
N PRO A 258 -8.61 -19.42 -16.48
CA PRO A 258 -9.39 -19.94 -15.35
C PRO A 258 -8.54 -20.10 -14.09
N GLY A 259 -9.07 -19.63 -12.95
CA GLY A 259 -8.37 -19.65 -11.67
C GLY A 259 -7.39 -18.48 -11.43
N SER A 260 -7.24 -17.55 -12.39
CA SER A 260 -6.46 -16.33 -12.17
C SER A 260 -7.10 -15.44 -11.11
N ILE A 261 -6.26 -14.80 -10.30
CA ILE A 261 -6.64 -13.69 -9.44
C ILE A 261 -6.38 -12.39 -10.21
N PHE A 262 -7.39 -11.55 -10.32
CA PHE A 262 -7.27 -10.22 -10.89
C PHE A 262 -6.79 -9.21 -9.85
N ILE A 263 -5.70 -8.51 -10.14
CA ILE A 263 -5.30 -7.30 -9.40
C ILE A 263 -4.61 -6.37 -10.41
N GLY A 264 -5.38 -5.48 -11.04
CA GLY A 264 -4.88 -4.60 -12.10
C GLY A 264 -3.90 -3.54 -11.62
N LEU A 265 -2.90 -3.23 -12.44
CA LEU A 265 -1.87 -2.23 -12.10
C LEU A 265 -2.41 -0.81 -11.93
N LYS A 266 -3.51 -0.45 -12.58
CA LYS A 266 -4.11 0.89 -12.53
C LYS A 266 -4.89 1.21 -11.25
N GLY A 267 -5.04 0.24 -10.35
CA GLY A 267 -5.74 0.42 -9.07
C GLY A 267 -4.80 0.43 -7.87
N GLY A 268 -5.35 0.16 -6.68
CA GLY A 268 -4.59 -0.04 -5.45
C GLY A 268 -3.82 -1.36 -5.46
N PHE A 269 -2.89 -1.55 -6.39
CA PHE A 269 -2.23 -2.82 -6.67
C PHE A 269 -1.55 -3.41 -5.43
N ALA A 270 -0.61 -2.69 -4.83
CA ALA A 270 0.22 -3.19 -3.75
C ALA A 270 -0.60 -3.60 -2.50
N PRO A 271 -1.50 -2.76 -1.95
CA PRO A 271 -2.36 -3.16 -0.85
C PRO A 271 -3.21 -4.38 -1.15
N TRP A 272 -3.75 -4.49 -2.37
CA TRP A 272 -4.62 -5.61 -2.72
C TRP A 272 -3.86 -6.90 -2.98
N VAL A 273 -2.65 -6.85 -3.54
CA VAL A 273 -1.81 -8.05 -3.63
C VAL A 273 -1.54 -8.59 -2.23
N GLY A 274 -1.08 -7.75 -1.30
CA GLY A 274 -0.78 -8.16 0.06
C GLY A 274 -2.00 -8.66 0.84
N SER A 275 -3.18 -8.07 0.61
CA SER A 275 -4.41 -8.50 1.30
C SER A 275 -4.98 -9.81 0.74
N VAL A 276 -4.84 -10.05 -0.56
CA VAL A 276 -5.47 -11.19 -1.25
C VAL A 276 -4.56 -12.42 -1.30
N VAL A 277 -3.26 -12.23 -1.57
CA VAL A 277 -2.30 -13.36 -1.71
C VAL A 277 -1.82 -13.85 -0.34
N LYS A 278 -1.88 -13.03 0.69
CA LYS A 278 -1.59 -13.32 2.12
C LYS A 278 -0.18 -13.79 2.46
N ASP A 279 0.39 -14.77 1.75
CA ASP A 279 1.74 -15.30 2.00
C ASP A 279 2.73 -14.74 0.96
N ILE A 280 3.72 -13.99 1.43
CA ILE A 280 4.78 -13.41 0.58
C ILE A 280 5.65 -14.46 -0.12
N ASN A 281 5.64 -15.71 0.37
CA ASN A 281 6.38 -16.82 -0.25
C ASN A 281 5.61 -17.50 -1.39
N THR A 282 4.36 -17.10 -1.63
CA THR A 282 3.54 -17.65 -2.72
C THR A 282 4.27 -17.55 -4.06
N LYS A 283 4.30 -18.64 -4.80
CA LYS A 283 4.80 -18.65 -6.18
C LYS A 283 3.82 -17.96 -7.10
N ILE A 284 4.27 -16.97 -7.85
CA ILE A 284 3.41 -16.13 -8.71
C ILE A 284 3.79 -16.34 -10.17
N LEU A 285 2.79 -16.59 -11.00
CA LEU A 285 2.86 -16.52 -12.46
C LEU A 285 2.09 -15.27 -12.91
N VAL A 286 2.72 -14.43 -13.71
CA VAL A 286 2.16 -13.16 -14.12
C VAL A 286 1.52 -13.22 -15.51
N VAL A 287 0.32 -12.64 -15.63
CA VAL A 287 -0.29 -12.28 -16.91
C VAL A 287 -0.42 -10.77 -16.96
N CYS A 288 0.30 -10.13 -17.86
CA CYS A 288 0.29 -8.68 -18.04
C CYS A 288 0.19 -8.29 -19.52
N GLU A 289 -0.06 -7.03 -19.79
CA GLU A 289 0.11 -6.46 -21.11
C GLU A 289 1.61 -6.32 -21.42
N LYS A 290 1.96 -6.31 -22.69
CA LYS A 290 3.33 -6.12 -23.16
C LYS A 290 3.91 -4.81 -22.59
N ASP A 291 5.19 -4.86 -22.22
CA ASP A 291 5.98 -3.75 -21.63
C ASP A 291 5.61 -3.39 -20.17
N PHE A 292 4.69 -4.14 -19.53
CA PHE A 292 4.36 -3.97 -18.11
C PHE A 292 5.02 -5.01 -17.19
N GLU A 293 5.84 -5.92 -17.71
CA GLU A 293 6.47 -7.00 -16.96
C GLU A 293 7.39 -6.45 -15.86
N VAL A 294 8.26 -5.49 -16.21
CA VAL A 294 9.20 -4.85 -15.26
C VAL A 294 8.45 -4.10 -14.18
N GLU A 295 7.42 -3.34 -14.55
CA GLU A 295 6.60 -2.61 -13.58
C GLU A 295 5.90 -3.56 -12.62
N THR A 296 5.30 -4.64 -13.14
CA THR A 296 4.60 -5.65 -12.34
C THR A 296 5.51 -6.27 -11.31
N ILE A 297 6.68 -6.77 -11.73
CA ILE A 297 7.65 -7.40 -10.84
C ILE A 297 8.17 -6.40 -9.82
N THR A 298 8.45 -5.17 -10.23
CA THR A 298 8.88 -4.10 -9.32
C THR A 298 7.85 -3.81 -8.25
N ARG A 299 6.56 -3.73 -8.61
CA ARG A 299 5.49 -3.47 -7.66
C ARG A 299 5.23 -4.64 -6.71
N LEU A 300 5.39 -5.88 -7.18
CA LEU A 300 5.32 -7.08 -6.35
C LEU A 300 6.45 -7.10 -5.31
N SER A 301 7.69 -6.86 -5.77
CA SER A 301 8.85 -6.84 -4.89
C SER A 301 8.80 -5.72 -3.84
N ARG A 302 8.15 -4.57 -4.14
CA ARG A 302 7.94 -3.49 -3.17
C ARG A 302 7.07 -3.90 -1.98
N VAL A 303 6.28 -4.93 -2.09
CA VAL A 303 5.45 -5.47 -1.00
C VAL A 303 5.87 -6.90 -0.63
N GLY A 304 7.14 -7.26 -0.90
CA GLY A 304 7.78 -8.48 -0.43
C GLY A 304 7.51 -9.73 -1.26
N PHE A 305 6.76 -9.65 -2.37
CA PHE A 305 6.48 -10.81 -3.22
C PHE A 305 7.58 -11.05 -4.26
N ASP A 306 8.70 -11.63 -3.81
CA ASP A 306 9.89 -11.88 -4.63
C ASP A 306 9.90 -13.25 -5.34
N ASN A 307 8.87 -14.08 -5.11
CA ASN A 307 8.82 -15.43 -5.66
C ASN A 307 8.03 -15.50 -6.97
N VAL A 308 8.26 -14.55 -7.87
CA VAL A 308 7.70 -14.55 -9.22
C VAL A 308 8.48 -15.55 -10.09
N LEU A 309 7.80 -16.59 -10.59
CA LEU A 309 8.40 -17.65 -11.43
C LEU A 309 8.63 -17.17 -12.87
N GLY A 310 7.87 -16.19 -13.31
CA GLY A 310 7.92 -15.62 -14.64
C GLY A 310 6.57 -15.09 -15.09
N TYR A 311 6.52 -14.69 -16.35
CA TYR A 311 5.30 -14.17 -16.98
C TYR A 311 4.98 -14.94 -18.28
N LEU A 312 3.70 -14.99 -18.64
CA LEU A 312 3.27 -15.59 -19.89
C LEU A 312 3.81 -14.78 -21.07
N LYS A 313 4.73 -15.38 -21.84
CA LYS A 313 5.29 -14.72 -23.03
C LYS A 313 4.17 -14.41 -24.02
N ASP A 314 4.17 -13.22 -24.56
CA ASP A 314 3.14 -12.67 -25.46
C ASP A 314 1.75 -12.50 -24.81
N GLY A 315 1.69 -12.50 -23.45
CA GLY A 315 0.51 -12.20 -22.65
C GLY A 315 -0.67 -13.15 -22.86
N PHE A 316 -1.87 -12.63 -22.59
CA PHE A 316 -3.10 -13.44 -22.69
C PHE A 316 -3.46 -13.87 -24.12
N ASP A 317 -2.98 -13.16 -25.13
CA ASP A 317 -3.30 -13.46 -26.54
C ASP A 317 -2.79 -14.84 -26.97
N VAL A 318 -1.64 -15.30 -26.46
CA VAL A 318 -1.14 -16.63 -26.75
C VAL A 318 -2.05 -17.71 -26.17
N TRP A 319 -2.58 -17.48 -24.95
CA TRP A 319 -3.56 -18.38 -24.33
C TRP A 319 -4.86 -18.43 -25.14
N LYS A 320 -5.39 -17.28 -25.53
CA LYS A 320 -6.61 -17.16 -26.33
C LYS A 320 -6.51 -17.89 -27.68
N LYS A 321 -5.35 -17.86 -28.33
CA LYS A 321 -5.09 -18.51 -29.62
C LYS A 321 -4.89 -20.03 -29.51
N SER A 322 -4.66 -20.57 -28.32
CA SER A 322 -4.31 -21.97 -28.11
C SER A 322 -5.50 -22.92 -27.90
N ASN A 323 -6.74 -22.45 -28.04
CA ASN A 323 -7.97 -23.19 -27.76
C ASN A 323 -8.12 -23.70 -26.31
N GLU A 324 -7.36 -23.13 -25.38
CA GLU A 324 -7.51 -23.38 -23.94
C GLU A 324 -8.78 -22.75 -23.40
N LYS A 325 -9.27 -23.31 -22.28
CA LYS A 325 -10.44 -22.74 -21.59
C LYS A 325 -10.19 -21.29 -21.18
N ILE A 326 -11.19 -20.45 -21.42
CA ILE A 326 -11.21 -19.05 -21.02
C ILE A 326 -12.42 -18.85 -20.11
N ASP A 327 -12.22 -18.16 -19.01
CA ASP A 327 -13.31 -17.70 -18.15
C ASP A 327 -13.53 -16.19 -18.38
N SER A 328 -14.69 -15.70 -17.94
CA SER A 328 -15.08 -14.30 -18.05
C SER A 328 -15.98 -13.88 -16.90
N VAL A 329 -16.11 -12.57 -16.68
CA VAL A 329 -17.06 -11.98 -15.74
C VAL A 329 -18.05 -11.12 -16.51
N LYS A 330 -19.35 -11.41 -16.36
CA LYS A 330 -20.39 -10.56 -16.93
C LYS A 330 -20.45 -9.23 -16.17
N SER A 331 -20.81 -8.17 -16.86
CA SER A 331 -21.05 -6.86 -16.22
C SER A 331 -22.46 -6.39 -16.50
N ILE A 332 -23.03 -5.68 -15.54
CA ILE A 332 -24.33 -5.02 -15.68
C ILE A 332 -24.17 -3.53 -15.38
N LEU A 333 -24.82 -2.69 -16.15
CA LEU A 333 -24.89 -1.25 -15.85
C LEU A 333 -25.88 -1.00 -14.71
N PRO A 334 -25.64 0.01 -13.85
CA PRO A 334 -26.59 0.37 -12.79
C PRO A 334 -28.02 0.65 -13.29
N LEU A 335 -28.16 1.16 -14.51
CA LEU A 335 -29.47 1.40 -15.11
C LEU A 335 -30.23 0.09 -15.36
N ASN A 336 -29.56 -0.94 -15.89
CA ASN A 336 -30.16 -2.26 -16.12
C ASN A 336 -30.38 -3.02 -14.80
N LEU A 337 -29.53 -2.79 -13.78
CA LEU A 337 -29.76 -3.32 -12.43
C LEU A 337 -31.07 -2.81 -11.85
N LYS A 338 -31.45 -1.55 -12.12
CA LYS A 338 -32.70 -0.96 -11.67
C LYS A 338 -33.93 -1.73 -12.16
N GLU A 339 -33.87 -2.35 -13.32
CA GLU A 339 -34.97 -3.12 -13.91
C GLU A 339 -35.22 -4.44 -13.18
N ILE A 340 -34.22 -5.00 -12.55
CA ILE A 340 -34.24 -6.31 -11.89
C ILE A 340 -34.11 -6.25 -10.36
N ILE A 341 -33.87 -5.08 -9.77
CA ILE A 341 -33.55 -4.96 -8.33
C ILE A 341 -34.75 -5.33 -7.43
N ASP A 342 -35.95 -5.18 -7.88
CA ASP A 342 -37.16 -5.56 -7.14
C ASP A 342 -37.48 -7.07 -7.24
N SER A 343 -36.76 -7.83 -8.07
CA SER A 343 -36.76 -9.30 -8.07
C SER A 343 -35.86 -9.85 -6.97
N ASP A 344 -36.00 -11.13 -6.67
CA ASP A 344 -35.18 -11.80 -5.64
C ASP A 344 -33.74 -12.03 -6.17
N ILE A 345 -32.89 -10.99 -6.11
CA ILE A 345 -31.50 -11.02 -6.53
C ILE A 345 -30.56 -10.92 -5.34
N SER A 346 -29.46 -11.64 -5.39
CA SER A 346 -28.41 -11.59 -4.37
C SER A 346 -27.36 -10.52 -4.71
N LEU A 347 -27.35 -9.45 -3.91
CA LEU A 347 -26.42 -8.32 -4.06
C LEU A 347 -25.29 -8.42 -3.04
N ILE A 348 -24.03 -8.28 -3.49
CA ILE A 348 -22.85 -8.26 -2.62
C ILE A 348 -22.17 -6.91 -2.71
N ASP A 349 -22.00 -6.27 -1.57
CA ASP A 349 -21.20 -5.05 -1.40
C ASP A 349 -19.85 -5.41 -0.77
N VAL A 350 -18.75 -5.28 -1.53
CA VAL A 350 -17.41 -5.60 -1.05
C VAL A 350 -16.65 -4.40 -0.49
N ARG A 351 -17.35 -3.29 -0.23
CA ARG A 351 -16.81 -2.12 0.46
C ARG A 351 -16.63 -2.40 1.95
N SER A 352 -15.80 -1.59 2.61
CA SER A 352 -15.67 -1.63 4.06
C SER A 352 -16.99 -1.25 4.76
N LYS A 353 -17.14 -1.64 6.03
CA LYS A 353 -18.29 -1.24 6.85
C LYS A 353 -18.44 0.29 6.94
N LEU A 354 -17.33 1.01 7.15
CA LEU A 354 -17.32 2.48 7.21
C LEU A 354 -17.75 3.15 5.89
N GLU A 355 -17.38 2.59 4.74
CA GLU A 355 -17.89 3.10 3.46
C GLU A 355 -19.38 2.86 3.29
N ARG A 356 -19.88 1.77 3.83
CA ARG A 356 -21.30 1.39 3.76
C ARG A 356 -22.18 2.25 4.66
N GLU A 357 -21.69 2.70 5.81
CA GLU A 357 -22.38 3.64 6.71
C GLU A 357 -22.70 4.98 6.03
N LYS A 358 -21.91 5.37 5.03
CA LYS A 358 -22.15 6.58 4.21
C LYS A 358 -23.19 6.39 3.12
N GLY A 359 -23.87 5.25 3.11
CA GLY A 359 -24.93 4.87 2.17
C GLY A 359 -24.70 3.48 1.60
N LEU A 360 -25.78 2.72 1.49
CA LEU A 360 -25.78 1.34 0.99
C LEU A 360 -26.94 1.08 0.02
N LEU A 361 -26.74 0.15 -0.89
CA LEU A 361 -27.81 -0.38 -1.73
C LEU A 361 -28.68 -1.32 -0.88
N LYS A 362 -29.98 -1.04 -0.82
CA LYS A 362 -30.93 -1.81 -0.01
C LYS A 362 -30.82 -3.31 -0.35
N ASN A 363 -30.92 -4.17 0.67
CA ASN A 363 -30.80 -5.64 0.59
C ASN A 363 -29.45 -6.18 0.13
N SER A 364 -28.39 -5.36 0.03
CA SER A 364 -27.06 -5.86 -0.25
C SER A 364 -26.42 -6.51 0.98
N ILE A 365 -25.81 -7.67 0.79
CA ILE A 365 -24.98 -8.36 1.79
C ILE A 365 -23.61 -7.72 1.78
N ASN A 366 -23.07 -7.39 2.97
CA ASN A 366 -21.71 -6.85 3.06
C ASN A 366 -20.70 -7.96 3.28
N ILE A 367 -19.80 -8.13 2.32
CA ILE A 367 -18.64 -9.02 2.41
C ILE A 367 -17.39 -8.21 2.05
N PRO A 368 -16.81 -7.46 2.99
CA PRO A 368 -15.67 -6.60 2.71
C PRO A 368 -14.50 -7.38 2.12
N LEU A 369 -13.89 -6.85 1.05
CA LEU A 369 -12.81 -7.55 0.34
C LEU A 369 -11.59 -7.80 1.23
N ASN A 370 -11.34 -6.97 2.25
CA ASN A 370 -10.23 -7.17 3.20
C ASN A 370 -10.43 -8.39 4.11
N ASP A 371 -11.69 -8.75 4.35
CA ASP A 371 -12.10 -9.92 5.14
C ASP A 371 -13.15 -10.68 4.33
N PHE A 372 -12.66 -11.30 3.22
CA PHE A 372 -13.53 -11.87 2.20
C PHE A 372 -14.01 -13.27 2.62
N ASP A 373 -15.00 -13.30 3.53
CA ASP A 373 -15.64 -14.55 3.97
C ASP A 373 -16.81 -14.92 3.03
N THR A 374 -16.64 -16.02 2.33
CA THR A 374 -17.62 -16.54 1.35
C THR A 374 -18.40 -17.75 1.86
N ASN A 375 -18.27 -18.12 3.13
CA ASN A 375 -18.87 -19.35 3.68
C ASN A 375 -20.40 -19.38 3.62
N THR A 376 -21.04 -18.23 3.59
CA THR A 376 -22.51 -18.10 3.49
C THR A 376 -23.03 -18.13 2.04
N LEU A 377 -22.14 -18.10 1.05
CA LEU A 377 -22.52 -18.06 -0.35
C LEU A 377 -22.73 -19.46 -0.94
N ILE A 378 -23.75 -19.60 -1.78
CA ILE A 378 -24.10 -20.85 -2.47
C ILE A 378 -23.58 -20.79 -3.91
N LYS A 379 -22.75 -21.76 -4.32
CA LYS A 379 -22.06 -21.74 -5.63
C LYS A 379 -22.98 -21.77 -6.85
N SER A 380 -24.19 -22.31 -6.71
CA SER A 380 -25.19 -22.37 -7.79
C SER A 380 -25.93 -21.05 -8.01
N ASP A 381 -25.86 -20.12 -7.05
CA ASP A 381 -26.64 -18.90 -7.09
C ASP A 381 -25.99 -17.82 -7.97
N THR A 382 -26.81 -16.86 -8.37
CA THR A 382 -26.37 -15.70 -9.15
C THR A 382 -26.12 -14.52 -8.21
N TYR A 383 -24.94 -13.92 -8.32
CA TYR A 383 -24.54 -12.77 -7.50
C TYR A 383 -24.20 -11.55 -8.33
N TYR A 384 -24.75 -10.40 -7.89
CA TYR A 384 -24.44 -9.08 -8.42
C TYR A 384 -23.53 -8.36 -7.44
N ILE A 385 -22.31 -8.03 -7.86
CA ILE A 385 -21.23 -7.61 -6.97
C ILE A 385 -20.83 -6.18 -7.30
N HIS A 386 -20.72 -5.34 -6.27
CA HIS A 386 -20.21 -3.98 -6.42
C HIS A 386 -19.22 -3.59 -5.34
N CYS A 387 -18.42 -2.59 -5.65
CA CYS A 387 -17.62 -1.85 -4.69
C CYS A 387 -17.85 -0.34 -4.85
N ALA A 388 -16.88 0.52 -4.51
CA ALA A 388 -17.03 1.96 -4.72
C ALA A 388 -16.98 2.36 -6.20
N GLY A 389 -16.04 1.81 -6.99
CA GLY A 389 -15.79 2.23 -8.38
C GLY A 389 -15.50 1.09 -9.39
N GLY A 390 -15.76 -0.19 -9.03
CA GLY A 390 -15.63 -1.33 -9.94
C GLY A 390 -14.34 -2.16 -9.78
N TYR A 391 -13.25 -1.61 -9.26
CA TYR A 391 -11.97 -2.32 -9.17
C TYR A 391 -11.98 -3.48 -8.15
N ARG A 392 -12.44 -3.24 -6.91
CA ARG A 392 -12.51 -4.27 -5.84
C ARG A 392 -13.54 -5.35 -6.16
N SER A 393 -14.65 -5.01 -6.80
CA SER A 393 -15.65 -5.98 -7.21
C SER A 393 -15.11 -6.94 -8.26
N MET A 394 -14.24 -6.48 -9.18
CA MET A 394 -13.58 -7.36 -10.13
C MET A 394 -12.59 -8.32 -9.45
N ILE A 395 -11.84 -7.86 -8.42
CA ILE A 395 -11.02 -8.75 -7.59
C ILE A 395 -11.92 -9.82 -6.94
N ALA A 396 -13.01 -9.42 -6.30
CA ALA A 396 -13.95 -10.34 -5.66
C ALA A 396 -14.53 -11.36 -6.66
N CYS A 397 -14.94 -10.91 -7.85
CA CYS A 397 -15.41 -11.80 -8.92
C CYS A 397 -14.33 -12.84 -9.30
N SER A 398 -13.07 -12.43 -9.45
CA SER A 398 -11.97 -13.36 -9.78
C SER A 398 -11.75 -14.40 -8.69
N LEU A 399 -11.83 -14.00 -7.41
CA LEU A 399 -11.72 -14.91 -6.26
C LEU A 399 -12.89 -15.90 -6.21
N LEU A 400 -14.11 -15.44 -6.42
CA LEU A 400 -15.30 -16.30 -6.46
C LEU A 400 -15.24 -17.29 -7.65
N LYS A 401 -14.78 -16.83 -8.82
CA LYS A 401 -14.54 -17.73 -9.98
C LYS A 401 -13.55 -18.82 -9.63
N ARG A 402 -12.43 -18.47 -8.97
CA ARG A 402 -11.43 -19.45 -8.49
C ARG A 402 -12.02 -20.45 -7.49
N LEU A 403 -13.01 -20.05 -6.68
CA LEU A 403 -13.75 -20.91 -5.75
C LEU A 403 -14.85 -21.75 -6.43
N GLY A 404 -15.08 -21.59 -7.73
CA GLY A 404 -16.04 -22.36 -8.53
C GLY A 404 -17.41 -21.75 -8.66
N PHE A 405 -17.60 -20.48 -8.33
CA PHE A 405 -18.85 -19.75 -8.62
C PHE A 405 -18.94 -19.44 -10.12
N SER A 406 -20.03 -19.77 -10.76
CA SER A 406 -20.20 -19.61 -12.22
C SER A 406 -20.98 -18.36 -12.61
N SER A 407 -22.01 -17.99 -11.86
CA SER A 407 -22.95 -16.93 -12.22
C SER A 407 -22.68 -15.65 -11.45
N LEU A 408 -21.74 -14.84 -11.95
CA LEU A 408 -21.30 -13.59 -11.33
C LEU A 408 -21.46 -12.42 -12.28
N PHE A 409 -21.97 -11.31 -11.75
CA PHE A 409 -22.13 -10.05 -12.47
C PHE A 409 -21.44 -8.92 -11.70
N ASP A 410 -20.44 -8.28 -12.31
CA ASP A 410 -19.89 -7.05 -11.80
C ASP A 410 -20.80 -5.87 -12.12
N ILE A 411 -21.14 -5.04 -11.13
CA ILE A 411 -21.90 -3.81 -11.36
C ILE A 411 -20.90 -2.71 -11.74
N SER A 412 -20.90 -2.38 -13.04
CA SER A 412 -19.96 -1.41 -13.63
C SER A 412 -20.04 -0.06 -12.94
N GLY A 413 -18.87 0.57 -12.68
CA GLY A 413 -18.78 1.86 -12.00
C GLY A 413 -19.10 1.82 -10.50
N GLY A 414 -19.56 0.67 -9.99
CA GLY A 414 -19.80 0.43 -8.58
C GLY A 414 -20.79 1.40 -7.94
N PHE A 415 -20.66 1.65 -6.64
CA PHE A 415 -21.57 2.50 -5.87
C PHE A 415 -21.58 3.96 -6.35
N ALA A 416 -20.49 4.43 -6.93
CA ALA A 416 -20.42 5.78 -7.50
C ALA A 416 -21.43 5.99 -8.63
N ASP A 417 -21.62 4.97 -9.49
CA ASP A 417 -22.58 5.04 -10.60
C ASP A 417 -23.97 4.57 -10.18
N ILE A 418 -24.08 3.64 -9.21
CA ILE A 418 -25.37 3.25 -8.60
C ILE A 418 -26.10 4.49 -8.04
N ARG A 419 -25.38 5.40 -7.38
CA ARG A 419 -25.97 6.65 -6.83
C ARG A 419 -26.57 7.58 -7.87
N LYS A 420 -26.16 7.47 -9.14
CA LYS A 420 -26.64 8.34 -10.22
C LYS A 420 -27.99 7.90 -10.82
N VAL A 421 -28.44 6.69 -10.54
CA VAL A 421 -29.62 6.09 -11.22
C VAL A 421 -30.86 5.94 -10.33
N ASN A 422 -30.95 6.67 -9.21
CA ASN A 422 -32.08 6.67 -8.29
C ASN A 422 -32.55 5.26 -7.85
N LEU A 423 -31.61 4.40 -7.51
CA LEU A 423 -31.88 3.16 -6.80
C LEU A 423 -32.11 3.45 -5.29
N LYS A 424 -32.88 2.57 -4.61
CA LYS A 424 -33.16 2.72 -3.17
C LYS A 424 -31.85 2.58 -2.37
N ILE A 425 -31.28 3.71 -1.98
CA ILE A 425 -30.08 3.84 -1.15
C ILE A 425 -30.57 4.22 0.26
N ASN A 426 -30.09 3.50 1.26
CA ASN A 426 -30.33 3.78 2.69
C ASN A 426 -29.12 4.51 3.25
#